data_2201c29404d5221bee21f8a75d49bddb
#
_entry.id   2201c29404d5221bee21f8a75d49bddb
#
_cell.length_a   1.000
_cell.length_b   1.000
_cell.length_c   1.000
_cell.angle_alpha   90.00
_cell.angle_beta   90.00
_cell.angle_gamma   90.00
#
_symmetry.space_group_name_H-M   'P 1'
#
loop_
_entity.id
_entity.type
_entity.pdbx_description
1 polymer ?
#
loop_
_entity_poly.entity_id
_entity_poly.type
_entity_poly.pdbx_seq_one_letter_code
_entity_poly.pdbx_strand_id
1 'polypeptide(L)'
;SSENSTSIGVRNADADLACEVLNEEFAKEIEMGEIGHVCAEKDLATVAIVGENMKHTPGIAGKLFGTLGRNGINVIACAQGASETNISFVVESKSLRKSLNVIHDSFFLSEYQVLNLFICGIGTVGDSLIEQIRCQQQKLMQENGLKLNVVGIANSSFAMFRREGLDLSNYRVELKEKGIKNSPKIFHDEVIKMNIFNSVFVDCTANAEVAALYKDFLQHNISVVAANKIAASSKY
;
A
#
# COMPACT_ATOMS: atom_id res chain seq x y z
N SER A 1 22.19 -5.71 -14.06
CA SER A 1 22.70 -5.64 -15.44
C SER A 1 22.06 -6.73 -16.29
N SER A 2 21.74 -6.41 -17.50
CA SER A 2 21.36 -7.35 -18.56
C SER A 2 22.41 -7.29 -19.66
N GLU A 3 22.29 -8.11 -20.72
CA GLU A 3 23.20 -8.05 -21.86
C GLU A 3 23.24 -6.65 -22.50
N ASN A 4 22.13 -5.89 -22.43
CA ASN A 4 21.96 -4.61 -23.12
C ASN A 4 21.83 -3.41 -22.18
N SER A 5 21.86 -3.59 -20.84
CA SER A 5 21.75 -2.46 -19.91
C SER A 5 22.45 -2.72 -18.58
N THR A 6 23.06 -1.68 -18.03
CA THR A 6 23.68 -1.68 -16.72
C THR A 6 23.09 -0.52 -15.90
N SER A 7 22.63 -0.82 -14.70
CA SER A 7 22.16 0.18 -13.74
C SER A 7 23.08 0.20 -12.54
N ILE A 8 23.46 1.39 -12.09
CA ILE A 8 24.35 1.63 -10.96
C ILE A 8 23.61 2.45 -9.91
N GLY A 9 23.65 2.01 -8.66
CA GLY A 9 23.10 2.76 -7.54
C GLY A 9 24.12 3.73 -6.96
N VAL A 10 23.78 5.01 -6.92
CA VAL A 10 24.57 6.08 -6.30
C VAL A 10 23.71 6.87 -5.31
N ARG A 11 24.31 7.66 -4.44
CA ARG A 11 23.54 8.59 -3.57
C ARG A 11 22.91 9.69 -4.42
N ASN A 12 21.72 10.17 -4.04
CA ASN A 12 21.03 11.25 -4.76
C ASN A 12 21.93 12.47 -5.00
N ALA A 13 22.78 12.82 -4.03
CA ALA A 13 23.69 13.95 -4.14
C ALA A 13 24.77 13.76 -5.21
N ASP A 14 25.13 12.53 -5.52
CA ASP A 14 26.21 12.20 -6.46
C ASP A 14 25.68 11.85 -7.86
N ALA A 15 24.37 11.81 -8.05
CA ALA A 15 23.73 11.30 -9.27
C ALA A 15 24.08 12.13 -10.51
N ASP A 16 24.05 13.46 -10.40
CA ASP A 16 24.36 14.36 -11.52
C ASP A 16 25.85 14.26 -11.91
N LEU A 17 26.74 14.26 -10.94
CA LEU A 17 28.18 14.07 -11.17
C LEU A 17 28.49 12.72 -11.81
N ALA A 18 27.83 11.65 -11.33
CA ALA A 18 28.00 10.32 -11.92
C ALA A 18 27.55 10.26 -13.39
N CYS A 19 26.43 10.91 -13.73
CA CYS A 19 26.00 11.02 -15.11
C CYS A 19 26.97 11.82 -15.98
N GLU A 20 27.48 12.95 -15.47
CA GLU A 20 28.47 13.78 -16.17
C GLU A 20 29.73 12.99 -16.49
N VAL A 21 30.35 12.38 -15.48
CA VAL A 21 31.60 11.60 -15.62
C VAL A 21 31.41 10.42 -16.58
N LEU A 22 30.28 9.68 -16.47
CA LEU A 22 30.04 8.52 -17.35
C LEU A 22 29.75 8.93 -18.79
N ASN A 23 29.01 10.01 -19.02
CA ASN A 23 28.76 10.52 -20.36
C ASN A 23 30.04 11.08 -21.02
N GLU A 24 30.97 11.63 -20.23
CA GLU A 24 32.27 12.09 -20.69
C GLU A 24 33.18 10.91 -21.05
N GLU A 25 33.26 9.90 -20.17
CA GLU A 25 34.10 8.70 -20.39
C GLU A 25 33.65 7.90 -21.61
N PHE A 26 32.33 7.75 -21.83
CA PHE A 26 31.76 6.99 -22.94
C PHE A 26 31.33 7.88 -24.12
N ALA A 27 31.86 9.09 -24.24
CA ALA A 27 31.45 10.05 -25.28
C ALA A 27 31.56 9.50 -26.72
N LYS A 28 32.61 8.71 -26.99
CA LYS A 28 32.84 8.12 -28.34
C LYS A 28 31.82 7.06 -28.66
N GLU A 29 31.54 6.16 -27.72
CA GLU A 29 30.59 5.07 -27.88
C GLU A 29 29.14 5.60 -27.98
N ILE A 30 28.86 6.71 -27.29
CA ILE A 30 27.59 7.43 -27.40
C ILE A 30 27.45 8.08 -28.78
N GLU A 31 28.50 8.74 -29.29
CA GLU A 31 28.52 9.36 -30.60
C GLU A 31 28.37 8.33 -31.72
N MET A 32 28.95 7.13 -31.57
CA MET A 32 28.80 6.01 -32.49
C MET A 32 27.46 5.29 -32.39
N GLY A 33 26.65 5.61 -31.36
CA GLY A 33 25.36 4.99 -31.14
C GLY A 33 25.43 3.57 -30.53
N GLU A 34 26.60 3.18 -30.02
CA GLU A 34 26.82 1.88 -29.36
C GLU A 34 26.26 1.88 -27.94
N ILE A 35 26.29 3.02 -27.26
CA ILE A 35 25.75 3.24 -25.90
C ILE A 35 24.78 4.41 -25.93
N GLY A 36 23.67 4.29 -25.21
CA GLY A 36 22.74 5.39 -25.00
C GLY A 36 23.26 6.38 -23.96
N HIS A 37 22.74 7.61 -24.01
CA HIS A 37 23.05 8.63 -22.99
C HIS A 37 22.75 8.10 -21.58
N VAL A 38 23.71 8.27 -20.66
CA VAL A 38 23.54 7.90 -19.25
C VAL A 38 22.65 8.94 -18.56
N CYS A 39 21.57 8.49 -17.95
CA CYS A 39 20.64 9.34 -17.22
C CYS A 39 20.42 8.81 -15.79
N ALA A 40 20.08 9.71 -14.86
CA ALA A 40 19.78 9.35 -13.47
C ALA A 40 18.29 9.40 -13.20
N GLU A 41 17.81 8.40 -12.50
CA GLU A 41 16.50 8.41 -11.87
C GLU A 41 16.66 8.69 -10.38
N LYS A 42 16.00 9.74 -9.88
CA LYS A 42 16.17 10.26 -8.50
C LYS A 42 14.99 9.86 -7.62
N ASP A 43 15.12 10.15 -6.32
CA ASP A 43 14.09 9.89 -5.31
C ASP A 43 13.67 8.42 -5.21
N LEU A 44 14.65 7.56 -5.31
CA LEU A 44 14.51 6.11 -5.19
C LEU A 44 15.02 5.61 -3.83
N ALA A 45 14.50 4.46 -3.42
CA ALA A 45 14.94 3.76 -2.23
C ALA A 45 15.20 2.29 -2.54
N THR A 46 16.32 1.76 -2.07
CA THR A 46 16.63 0.34 -2.15
C THR A 46 16.16 -0.37 -0.89
N VAL A 47 15.43 -1.45 -1.06
CA VAL A 47 14.94 -2.35 0.01
C VAL A 47 15.51 -3.74 -0.25
N ALA A 48 15.94 -4.44 0.80
CA ALA A 48 16.40 -5.81 0.69
C ALA A 48 15.67 -6.71 1.70
N ILE A 49 15.27 -7.90 1.24
CA ILE A 49 14.91 -9.01 2.12
C ILE A 49 16.16 -9.89 2.25
N VAL A 50 16.51 -10.19 3.50
CA VAL A 50 17.67 -11.03 3.82
C VAL A 50 17.20 -12.25 4.63
N GLY A 51 17.65 -13.43 4.24
CA GLY A 51 17.31 -14.67 4.96
C GLY A 51 18.20 -15.84 4.54
N GLU A 52 18.63 -16.64 5.53
CA GLU A 52 19.56 -17.76 5.29
C GLU A 52 18.97 -18.88 4.41
N ASN A 53 17.66 -19.13 4.50
CA ASN A 53 17.00 -20.24 3.79
C ASN A 53 16.32 -19.82 2.47
N MET A 54 16.58 -18.62 1.96
CA MET A 54 15.89 -18.12 0.76
C MET A 54 16.21 -18.98 -0.49
N LYS A 55 17.44 -19.47 -0.59
CA LYS A 55 17.89 -20.32 -1.70
C LYS A 55 17.10 -21.62 -1.87
N HIS A 56 16.66 -22.20 -0.76
CA HIS A 56 16.00 -23.52 -0.75
C HIS A 56 14.48 -23.43 -0.55
N THR A 57 13.92 -22.22 -0.48
CA THR A 57 12.49 -22.01 -0.28
C THR A 57 11.84 -21.50 -1.56
N PRO A 58 11.17 -22.39 -2.33
CA PRO A 58 10.48 -21.97 -3.56
C PRO A 58 9.41 -20.91 -3.27
N GLY A 59 9.23 -19.99 -4.20
CA GLY A 59 8.13 -19.01 -4.15
C GLY A 59 8.41 -17.72 -3.36
N ILE A 60 9.57 -17.57 -2.73
CA ILE A 60 9.92 -16.31 -1.99
C ILE A 60 9.83 -15.09 -2.89
N ALA A 61 10.43 -15.11 -4.07
CA ALA A 61 10.37 -14.01 -5.01
C ALA A 61 8.92 -13.76 -5.50
N GLY A 62 8.16 -14.81 -5.78
CA GLY A 62 6.74 -14.69 -6.15
C GLY A 62 5.90 -14.07 -5.04
N LYS A 63 6.12 -14.47 -3.78
CA LYS A 63 5.45 -13.88 -2.61
C LYS A 63 5.82 -12.40 -2.44
N LEU A 64 7.10 -12.05 -2.58
CA LEU A 64 7.60 -10.69 -2.49
C LEU A 64 6.94 -9.78 -3.54
N PHE A 65 7.15 -10.07 -4.82
CA PHE A 65 6.66 -9.22 -5.89
C PHE A 65 5.13 -9.23 -6.00
N GLY A 66 4.49 -10.37 -5.71
CA GLY A 66 3.04 -10.45 -5.61
C GLY A 66 2.46 -9.59 -4.48
N THR A 67 3.15 -9.51 -3.33
CA THR A 67 2.74 -8.64 -2.21
C THR A 67 2.88 -7.17 -2.58
N LEU A 68 4.00 -6.77 -3.19
CA LEU A 68 4.22 -5.40 -3.65
C LEU A 68 3.18 -4.99 -4.70
N GLY A 69 2.98 -5.83 -5.73
CA GLY A 69 2.03 -5.55 -6.82
C GLY A 69 0.59 -5.40 -6.36
N ARG A 70 0.09 -6.30 -5.49
CA ARG A 70 -1.27 -6.20 -4.91
C ARG A 70 -1.48 -4.92 -4.10
N ASN A 71 -0.42 -4.33 -3.58
CA ASN A 71 -0.47 -3.07 -2.83
C ASN A 71 -0.12 -1.84 -3.68
N GLY A 72 -0.05 -1.99 -5.01
CA GLY A 72 0.22 -0.91 -5.95
C GLY A 72 1.61 -0.31 -5.82
N ILE A 73 2.59 -1.12 -5.40
CA ILE A 73 3.99 -0.70 -5.30
C ILE A 73 4.71 -1.20 -6.55
N ASN A 74 5.17 -0.25 -7.37
CA ASN A 74 5.98 -0.54 -8.53
C ASN A 74 7.43 -0.83 -8.14
N VAL A 75 8.01 -1.88 -8.73
CA VAL A 75 9.43 -2.22 -8.59
C VAL A 75 10.16 -1.73 -9.83
N ILE A 76 11.09 -0.80 -9.64
CA ILE A 76 11.84 -0.14 -10.72
C ILE A 76 12.99 -1.03 -11.18
N ALA A 77 13.70 -1.61 -10.23
CA ALA A 77 14.79 -2.54 -10.49
C ALA A 77 14.84 -3.62 -9.40
N CYS A 78 15.38 -4.79 -9.72
CA CYS A 78 15.62 -5.84 -8.73
C CYS A 78 16.95 -6.55 -9.03
N ALA A 79 17.57 -7.05 -7.97
CA ALA A 79 18.77 -7.86 -8.05
C ALA A 79 18.72 -8.95 -6.98
N GLN A 80 19.13 -10.15 -7.35
CA GLN A 80 19.37 -11.25 -6.43
C GLN A 80 20.87 -11.60 -6.48
N GLY A 81 21.52 -11.59 -5.31
CA GLY A 81 22.94 -11.90 -5.22
C GLY A 81 23.23 -13.40 -5.53
N ALA A 82 24.45 -13.71 -5.96
CA ALA A 82 24.88 -15.07 -6.25
C ALA A 82 24.81 -16.01 -5.03
N SER A 83 24.88 -15.47 -3.82
CA SER A 83 24.67 -16.22 -2.57
C SER A 83 23.19 -16.59 -2.32
N GLU A 84 22.26 -15.98 -3.06
CA GLU A 84 20.81 -16.14 -2.92
C GLU A 84 20.27 -15.93 -1.49
N THR A 85 21.06 -15.23 -0.65
CA THR A 85 20.67 -14.90 0.72
C THR A 85 19.88 -13.60 0.83
N ASN A 86 19.81 -12.85 -0.28
CA ASN A 86 19.05 -11.60 -0.33
C ASN A 86 18.40 -11.38 -1.70
N ILE A 87 17.25 -10.68 -1.68
CA ILE A 87 16.61 -10.08 -2.85
C ILE A 87 16.54 -8.60 -2.58
N SER A 88 17.26 -7.81 -3.37
CA SER A 88 17.22 -6.35 -3.34
C SER A 88 16.33 -5.82 -4.44
N PHE A 89 15.55 -4.79 -4.16
CA PHE A 89 14.71 -4.13 -5.16
C PHE A 89 14.62 -2.64 -4.88
N VAL A 90 14.32 -1.88 -5.92
CA VAL A 90 14.25 -0.42 -5.91
C VAL A 90 12.80 0.02 -6.09
N VAL A 91 12.36 0.95 -5.27
CA VAL A 91 11.04 1.58 -5.30
C VAL A 91 11.18 3.10 -5.21
N GLU A 92 10.13 3.85 -5.57
CA GLU A 92 10.08 5.27 -5.29
C GLU A 92 10.15 5.53 -3.76
N SER A 93 10.89 6.55 -3.33
CA SER A 93 11.08 6.89 -1.91
C SER A 93 9.76 7.11 -1.16
N LYS A 94 8.74 7.66 -1.83
CA LYS A 94 7.39 7.82 -1.24
C LYS A 94 6.72 6.48 -0.88
N SER A 95 7.09 5.40 -1.56
CA SER A 95 6.56 4.05 -1.34
C SER A 95 7.37 3.24 -0.33
N LEU A 96 8.54 3.72 0.13
CA LEU A 96 9.45 2.98 1.01
C LEU A 96 8.76 2.47 2.28
N ARG A 97 8.10 3.35 3.02
CA ARG A 97 7.43 2.97 4.28
C ARG A 97 6.33 1.94 4.05
N LYS A 98 5.54 2.11 2.99
CA LYS A 98 4.49 1.16 2.62
C LYS A 98 5.11 -0.19 2.25
N SER A 99 6.19 -0.19 1.45
CA SER A 99 6.91 -1.41 1.05
C SER A 99 7.41 -2.19 2.26
N LEU A 100 8.08 -1.54 3.20
CA LEU A 100 8.57 -2.17 4.43
C LEU A 100 7.43 -2.80 5.24
N ASN A 101 6.32 -2.08 5.41
CA ASN A 101 5.18 -2.58 6.18
C ASN A 101 4.53 -3.80 5.52
N VAL A 102 4.25 -3.77 4.20
CA VAL A 102 3.58 -4.89 3.52
C VAL A 102 4.47 -6.13 3.46
N ILE A 103 5.78 -5.94 3.32
CA ILE A 103 6.73 -7.06 3.32
C ILE A 103 6.83 -7.65 4.71
N HIS A 104 7.03 -6.82 5.74
CA HIS A 104 7.10 -7.28 7.12
C HIS A 104 5.85 -8.06 7.51
N ASP A 105 4.67 -7.54 7.19
CA ASP A 105 3.40 -8.21 7.45
C ASP A 105 3.30 -9.55 6.72
N SER A 106 3.67 -9.57 5.45
CA SER A 106 3.61 -10.78 4.63
C SER A 106 4.59 -11.88 5.05
N PHE A 107 5.79 -11.52 5.51
CA PHE A 107 6.85 -12.50 5.78
C PHE A 107 7.01 -12.87 7.26
N PHE A 108 6.68 -11.96 8.18
CA PHE A 108 6.98 -12.12 9.62
C PHE A 108 5.75 -12.18 10.51
N LEU A 109 4.61 -11.61 10.09
CA LEU A 109 3.39 -11.58 10.91
C LEU A 109 2.30 -12.55 10.42
N SER A 110 2.55 -13.34 9.41
CA SER A 110 1.52 -14.04 8.65
C SER A 110 1.05 -15.37 9.24
N GLU A 111 0.57 -15.40 10.47
CA GLU A 111 -0.50 -16.35 10.80
C GLU A 111 -1.84 -15.86 10.19
N TYR A 112 -1.99 -14.54 9.97
CA TYR A 112 -3.26 -13.94 9.51
C TYR A 112 -3.03 -12.92 8.40
N GLN A 113 -3.91 -12.94 7.38
CA GLN A 113 -4.03 -11.83 6.45
C GLN A 113 -4.76 -10.67 7.12
N VAL A 114 -4.14 -9.50 7.25
CA VAL A 114 -4.78 -8.31 7.81
C VAL A 114 -5.43 -7.49 6.70
N LEU A 115 -6.72 -7.16 6.85
CA LEU A 115 -7.42 -6.16 6.06
C LEU A 115 -7.71 -4.94 6.93
N ASN A 116 -7.32 -3.77 6.45
CA ASN A 116 -7.50 -2.49 7.14
C ASN A 116 -8.75 -1.80 6.61
N LEU A 117 -9.79 -1.71 7.43
CA LEU A 117 -11.11 -1.24 7.04
C LEU A 117 -11.31 0.23 7.38
N PHE A 118 -11.78 1.00 6.40
CA PHE A 118 -12.27 2.36 6.55
C PHE A 118 -13.78 2.37 6.30
N ILE A 119 -14.57 2.45 7.37
CA ILE A 119 -16.03 2.32 7.31
C ILE A 119 -16.67 3.72 7.31
N CYS A 120 -17.26 4.10 6.20
CA CYS A 120 -18.00 5.35 6.05
C CYS A 120 -19.50 5.08 6.20
N GLY A 121 -20.15 5.75 7.18
CA GLY A 121 -21.56 5.57 7.50
C GLY A 121 -21.79 4.52 8.60
N ILE A 122 -21.83 4.97 9.85
CA ILE A 122 -22.16 4.15 11.04
C ILE A 122 -23.63 4.30 11.45
N GLY A 123 -24.52 4.26 10.46
CA GLY A 123 -25.96 4.10 10.66
C GLY A 123 -26.31 2.62 10.86
N THR A 124 -27.55 2.23 10.57
CA THR A 124 -28.03 0.85 10.77
C THR A 124 -27.15 -0.21 10.10
N VAL A 125 -26.74 0.01 8.87
CA VAL A 125 -25.91 -0.97 8.12
C VAL A 125 -24.48 -1.03 8.66
N GLY A 126 -23.82 0.13 8.81
CA GLY A 126 -22.45 0.17 9.28
C GLY A 126 -22.29 -0.27 10.71
N ASP A 127 -23.24 0.04 11.57
CA ASP A 127 -23.27 -0.41 12.96
C ASP A 127 -23.42 -1.95 13.06
N SER A 128 -24.33 -2.51 12.28
CA SER A 128 -24.50 -3.96 12.17
C SER A 128 -23.20 -4.64 11.69
N LEU A 129 -22.52 -4.05 10.70
CA LEU A 129 -21.23 -4.56 10.21
C LEU A 129 -20.15 -4.51 11.30
N ILE A 130 -20.02 -3.39 12.02
CA ILE A 130 -19.04 -3.25 13.11
C ILE A 130 -19.30 -4.30 14.20
N GLU A 131 -20.56 -4.53 14.55
CA GLU A 131 -20.92 -5.54 15.55
C GLU A 131 -20.59 -6.96 15.05
N GLN A 132 -20.86 -7.28 13.79
CA GLN A 132 -20.47 -8.56 13.19
C GLN A 132 -18.95 -8.75 13.21
N ILE A 133 -18.18 -7.71 12.85
CA ILE A 133 -16.71 -7.77 12.92
C ILE A 133 -16.28 -8.07 14.35
N ARG A 134 -16.82 -7.36 15.35
CA ARG A 134 -16.50 -7.55 16.76
C ARG A 134 -16.80 -8.97 17.26
N CYS A 135 -17.94 -9.51 16.87
CA CYS A 135 -18.38 -10.84 17.31
C CYS A 135 -17.64 -11.98 16.57
N GLN A 136 -17.27 -11.80 15.31
CA GLN A 136 -16.70 -12.87 14.49
C GLN A 136 -15.17 -12.79 14.32
N GLN A 137 -14.51 -11.79 14.87
CA GLN A 137 -13.07 -11.57 14.73
C GLN A 137 -12.24 -12.82 15.04
N GLN A 138 -12.48 -13.47 16.18
CA GLN A 138 -11.74 -14.66 16.59
C GLN A 138 -11.96 -15.83 15.63
N LYS A 139 -13.19 -16.05 15.20
CA LYS A 139 -13.54 -17.11 14.25
C LYS A 139 -12.84 -16.89 12.90
N LEU A 140 -12.87 -15.67 12.37
CA LEU A 140 -12.19 -15.32 11.13
C LEU A 140 -10.69 -15.52 11.21
N MET A 141 -10.08 -15.19 12.34
CA MET A 141 -8.66 -15.42 12.56
C MET A 141 -8.32 -16.92 12.62
N GLN A 142 -9.09 -17.72 13.35
CA GLN A 142 -8.81 -19.14 13.54
C GLN A 142 -9.14 -20.01 12.32
N GLU A 143 -10.26 -19.76 11.66
CA GLU A 143 -10.74 -20.61 10.56
C GLU A 143 -10.24 -20.14 9.18
N ASN A 144 -10.07 -18.83 8.99
CA ASN A 144 -9.74 -18.24 7.70
C ASN A 144 -8.36 -17.57 7.64
N GLY A 145 -7.64 -17.51 8.75
CA GLY A 145 -6.39 -16.75 8.81
C GLY A 145 -6.58 -15.26 8.47
N LEU A 146 -7.75 -14.68 8.81
CA LEU A 146 -8.13 -13.33 8.41
C LEU A 146 -8.38 -12.44 9.63
N LYS A 147 -7.62 -11.34 9.74
CA LYS A 147 -7.82 -10.30 10.74
C LYS A 147 -8.42 -9.05 10.10
N LEU A 148 -9.59 -8.62 10.56
CA LEU A 148 -10.22 -7.37 10.15
C LEU A 148 -9.85 -6.27 11.14
N ASN A 149 -9.07 -5.29 10.70
CA ASN A 149 -8.60 -4.18 11.52
C ASN A 149 -9.35 -2.91 11.11
N VAL A 150 -10.26 -2.41 11.95
CA VAL A 150 -11.00 -1.17 11.64
C VAL A 150 -10.13 0.02 12.01
N VAL A 151 -9.59 0.71 11.02
CA VAL A 151 -8.65 1.83 11.16
C VAL A 151 -9.28 3.21 10.97
N GLY A 152 -10.48 3.25 10.40
CA GLY A 152 -11.23 4.49 10.22
C GLY A 152 -12.73 4.27 10.27
N ILE A 153 -13.45 5.15 10.96
CA ILE A 153 -14.92 5.19 10.97
C ILE A 153 -15.41 6.61 10.80
N ALA A 154 -16.57 6.78 10.16
CA ALA A 154 -17.20 8.09 10.03
C ALA A 154 -18.73 8.02 10.02
N ASN A 155 -19.33 9.08 10.56
CA ASN A 155 -20.72 9.44 10.30
C ASN A 155 -20.78 10.74 9.48
N SER A 156 -21.96 11.33 9.31
CA SER A 156 -22.12 12.57 8.57
C SER A 156 -21.41 13.79 9.19
N SER A 157 -21.07 13.75 10.47
CA SER A 157 -20.56 14.90 11.23
C SER A 157 -19.13 14.72 11.69
N PHE A 158 -18.73 13.50 12.03
CA PHE A 158 -17.44 13.20 12.63
C PHE A 158 -16.78 11.98 11.97
N ALA A 159 -15.44 11.98 11.95
CA ALA A 159 -14.61 10.85 11.58
C ALA A 159 -13.52 10.62 12.62
N MET A 160 -13.08 9.39 12.77
CA MET A 160 -11.99 8.99 13.65
C MET A 160 -11.11 7.97 12.94
N PHE A 161 -9.78 8.14 13.09
CA PHE A 161 -8.79 7.29 12.45
C PHE A 161 -7.73 6.87 13.47
N ARG A 162 -7.31 5.60 13.41
CA ARG A 162 -6.23 5.06 14.24
C ARG A 162 -5.52 3.94 13.48
N ARG A 163 -4.24 4.11 13.22
CA ARG A 163 -3.45 3.19 12.40
C ARG A 163 -3.38 1.78 12.99
N GLU A 164 -3.32 1.67 14.30
CA GLU A 164 -3.23 0.41 15.04
C GLU A 164 -4.59 -0.31 15.15
N GLY A 165 -5.67 0.35 14.77
CA GLY A 165 -7.05 -0.10 14.89
C GLY A 165 -7.82 0.59 16.01
N LEU A 166 -9.13 0.66 15.84
CA LEU A 166 -10.08 1.26 16.77
C LEU A 166 -10.62 0.20 17.74
N ASP A 167 -10.85 0.60 18.97
CA ASP A 167 -11.62 -0.20 19.92
C ASP A 167 -13.11 -0.14 19.56
N LEU A 168 -13.63 -1.26 19.09
CA LEU A 168 -15.04 -1.36 18.66
C LEU A 168 -16.04 -1.46 19.81
N SER A 169 -15.59 -1.54 21.07
CA SER A 169 -16.48 -1.62 22.22
C SER A 169 -17.17 -0.28 22.53
N ASN A 170 -16.44 0.83 22.36
CA ASN A 170 -16.88 2.18 22.72
C ASN A 170 -16.77 3.20 21.57
N TYR A 171 -16.63 2.75 20.32
CA TYR A 171 -16.34 3.61 19.17
C TYR A 171 -17.33 4.80 19.00
N ARG A 172 -18.60 4.65 19.37
CA ARG A 172 -19.61 5.72 19.25
C ARG A 172 -19.34 6.88 20.21
N VAL A 173 -18.92 6.58 21.45
CA VAL A 173 -18.57 7.58 22.45
C VAL A 173 -17.27 8.26 22.04
N GLU A 174 -16.27 7.48 21.71
CA GLU A 174 -14.97 8.01 21.25
C GLU A 174 -15.11 8.90 20.02
N LEU A 175 -15.95 8.51 19.04
CA LEU A 175 -16.19 9.31 17.84
C LEU A 175 -16.81 10.68 18.16
N LYS A 176 -17.70 10.78 19.15
CA LYS A 176 -18.29 12.05 19.59
C LYS A 176 -17.27 12.93 20.32
N GLU A 177 -16.44 12.33 21.17
CA GLU A 177 -15.52 13.07 22.05
C GLU A 177 -14.22 13.45 21.36
N LYS A 178 -13.68 12.57 20.51
CA LYS A 178 -12.34 12.68 19.92
C LYS A 178 -12.33 12.75 18.39
N GLY A 179 -13.51 12.63 17.77
CA GLY A 179 -13.64 12.67 16.31
C GLY A 179 -13.35 14.06 15.73
N ILE A 180 -12.75 14.09 14.57
CA ILE A 180 -12.58 15.32 13.78
C ILE A 180 -13.86 15.59 12.97
N LYS A 181 -14.12 16.85 12.61
CA LYS A 181 -15.21 17.19 11.68
C LYS A 181 -15.04 16.40 10.38
N ASN A 182 -16.15 15.84 9.91
CA ASN A 182 -16.15 15.01 8.71
C ASN A 182 -16.85 15.69 7.53
N SER A 183 -16.35 15.36 6.34
CA SER A 183 -17.02 15.48 5.05
C SER A 183 -16.49 14.35 4.14
N PRO A 184 -17.16 14.01 3.02
CA PRO A 184 -16.66 13.00 2.10
C PRO A 184 -15.20 13.25 1.68
N LYS A 185 -14.85 14.51 1.41
CA LYS A 185 -13.50 14.92 1.05
C LYS A 185 -12.50 14.74 2.18
N ILE A 186 -12.81 15.16 3.41
CA ILE A 186 -11.91 15.00 4.57
C ILE A 186 -11.65 13.52 4.84
N PHE A 187 -12.69 12.69 4.80
CA PHE A 187 -12.53 11.25 4.98
C PHE A 187 -11.61 10.64 3.91
N HIS A 188 -11.85 10.99 2.66
CA HIS A 188 -11.02 10.55 1.53
C HIS A 188 -9.55 10.96 1.72
N ASP A 189 -9.29 12.25 1.95
CA ASP A 189 -7.93 12.77 2.06
C ASP A 189 -7.15 12.13 3.22
N GLU A 190 -7.80 11.88 4.36
CA GLU A 190 -7.17 11.17 5.48
C GLU A 190 -6.90 9.68 5.16
N VAL A 191 -7.80 8.98 4.48
CA VAL A 191 -7.57 7.59 4.03
C VAL A 191 -6.35 7.51 3.11
N ILE A 192 -6.26 8.39 2.11
CA ILE A 192 -5.11 8.44 1.19
C ILE A 192 -3.82 8.79 1.94
N LYS A 193 -3.85 9.79 2.82
CA LYS A 193 -2.71 10.23 3.62
C LYS A 193 -2.19 9.14 4.56
N MET A 194 -3.07 8.34 5.14
CA MET A 194 -2.68 7.22 6.00
C MET A 194 -1.88 6.17 5.23
N ASN A 195 -2.13 5.99 3.95
CA ASN A 195 -1.39 5.09 3.05
C ASN A 195 -1.09 3.73 3.70
N ILE A 196 -2.13 3.04 4.16
CA ILE A 196 -2.03 1.72 4.82
C ILE A 196 -2.19 0.64 3.75
N PHE A 197 -1.40 -0.43 3.87
CA PHE A 197 -1.52 -1.60 2.99
C PHE A 197 -2.82 -2.39 3.25
N ASN A 198 -3.23 -3.21 2.28
CA ASN A 198 -4.47 -4.02 2.35
C ASN A 198 -5.68 -3.21 2.83
N SER A 199 -5.79 -1.97 2.35
CA SER A 199 -6.88 -1.06 2.71
C SER A 199 -8.15 -1.40 1.97
N VAL A 200 -9.28 -1.38 2.68
CA VAL A 200 -10.62 -1.57 2.14
C VAL A 200 -11.50 -0.41 2.59
N PHE A 201 -12.00 0.35 1.65
CA PHE A 201 -13.03 1.36 1.91
C PHE A 201 -14.40 0.69 1.89
N VAL A 202 -15.17 0.88 2.96
CA VAL A 202 -16.51 0.28 3.12
C VAL A 202 -17.55 1.40 3.18
N ASP A 203 -18.36 1.50 2.16
CA ASP A 203 -19.45 2.50 2.09
C ASP A 203 -20.77 1.91 2.58
N CYS A 204 -21.17 2.31 3.78
CA CYS A 204 -22.48 2.02 4.38
C CYS A 204 -23.41 3.25 4.36
N THR A 205 -23.15 4.23 3.48
CA THR A 205 -23.97 5.44 3.35
C THR A 205 -25.01 5.31 2.23
N ALA A 206 -25.85 6.34 2.11
CA ALA A 206 -26.71 6.57 0.94
C ALA A 206 -26.35 7.93 0.28
N ASN A 207 -25.07 8.30 0.30
CA ASN A 207 -24.57 9.59 -0.16
C ASN A 207 -23.89 9.46 -1.53
N ALA A 208 -24.33 10.25 -2.52
CA ALA A 208 -23.76 10.25 -3.86
C ALA A 208 -22.34 10.82 -3.93
N GLU A 209 -21.99 11.78 -3.05
CA GLU A 209 -20.64 12.34 -2.98
C GLU A 209 -19.63 11.30 -2.50
N VAL A 210 -20.02 10.42 -1.56
CA VAL A 210 -19.20 9.30 -1.10
C VAL A 210 -18.99 8.28 -2.23
N ALA A 211 -20.07 7.95 -2.96
CA ALA A 211 -20.00 7.04 -4.10
C ALA A 211 -19.09 7.57 -5.22
N ALA A 212 -18.99 8.87 -5.41
CA ALA A 212 -18.11 9.50 -6.40
C ALA A 212 -16.61 9.29 -6.12
N LEU A 213 -16.24 8.96 -4.88
CA LEU A 213 -14.84 8.76 -4.47
C LEU A 213 -14.29 7.37 -4.83
N TYR A 214 -15.13 6.40 -5.21
CA TYR A 214 -14.70 5.01 -5.44
C TYR A 214 -13.60 4.89 -6.49
N LYS A 215 -13.71 5.64 -7.59
CA LYS A 215 -12.71 5.60 -8.65
C LYS A 215 -11.33 5.99 -8.13
N ASP A 216 -11.26 7.03 -7.32
CA ASP A 216 -9.99 7.51 -6.77
C ASP A 216 -9.42 6.54 -5.74
N PHE A 217 -10.24 5.95 -4.86
CA PHE A 217 -9.80 4.89 -3.97
C PHE A 217 -9.20 3.70 -4.74
N LEU A 218 -9.87 3.23 -5.80
CA LEU A 218 -9.38 2.13 -6.62
C LEU A 218 -8.06 2.49 -7.33
N GLN A 219 -7.89 3.72 -7.79
CA GLN A 219 -6.64 4.20 -8.38
C GLN A 219 -5.48 4.25 -7.37
N HIS A 220 -5.79 4.38 -6.06
CA HIS A 220 -4.82 4.30 -4.97
C HIS A 220 -4.68 2.88 -4.37
N ASN A 221 -5.14 1.85 -5.09
CA ASN A 221 -5.10 0.44 -4.66
C ASN A 221 -5.83 0.19 -3.32
N ILE A 222 -6.89 0.94 -3.06
CA ILE A 222 -7.81 0.73 -1.96
C ILE A 222 -9.03 0.01 -2.52
N SER A 223 -9.29 -1.20 -2.04
CA SER A 223 -10.48 -1.96 -2.44
C SER A 223 -11.74 -1.28 -1.94
N VAL A 224 -12.84 -1.39 -2.69
CA VAL A 224 -14.12 -0.79 -2.33
C VAL A 224 -15.18 -1.86 -2.14
N VAL A 225 -15.85 -1.83 -1.00
CA VAL A 225 -17.05 -2.62 -0.69
C VAL A 225 -18.18 -1.66 -0.37
N ALA A 226 -19.32 -1.77 -1.03
CA ALA A 226 -20.42 -0.82 -0.89
C ALA A 226 -21.76 -1.48 -0.64
N ALA A 227 -22.45 -1.04 0.41
CA ALA A 227 -23.88 -1.21 0.57
C ALA A 227 -24.67 -0.12 -0.17
N ASN A 228 -24.01 0.99 -0.49
CA ASN A 228 -24.54 2.11 -1.27
C ASN A 228 -24.73 1.69 -2.75
N LYS A 229 -25.96 1.79 -3.24
CA LYS A 229 -26.32 1.35 -4.60
C LYS A 229 -26.19 2.46 -5.66
N ILE A 230 -25.92 3.71 -5.23
CA ILE A 230 -25.93 4.87 -6.14
C ILE A 230 -24.88 4.73 -7.24
N ALA A 231 -23.65 4.31 -6.89
CA ALA A 231 -22.60 4.18 -7.89
C ALA A 231 -22.92 3.10 -8.95
N ALA A 232 -23.53 1.99 -8.52
CA ALA A 232 -23.89 0.90 -9.42
C ALA A 232 -25.13 1.21 -10.28
N SER A 233 -26.01 2.12 -9.85
CA SER A 233 -27.26 2.45 -10.55
C SER A 233 -27.18 3.68 -11.43
N SER A 234 -26.23 4.58 -11.22
CA SER A 234 -26.17 5.90 -11.85
C SER A 234 -25.11 6.07 -12.93
N LYS A 235 -24.24 5.07 -13.11
CA LYS A 235 -23.12 5.11 -14.09
C LYS A 235 -23.02 3.79 -14.85
N TYR A 236 -24.09 3.44 -15.57
CA TYR A 236 -24.06 2.48 -16.65
C TYR A 236 -23.97 3.22 -17.98
#